data_fcb547600ac00442c5088e2272d86eb7
#
_entry.id   fcb547600ac00442c5088e2272d86eb7
#
_cell.length_a   1.000
_cell.length_b   1.000
_cell.length_c   1.000
_cell.angle_alpha   90.00
_cell.angle_beta   90.00
_cell.angle_gamma   90.00
#
_symmetry.space_group_name_H-M   'P 1'
#
loop_
_entity.id
_entity.type
_entity.pdbx_description
1 polymer ?
#
loop_
_entity_poly.entity_id
_entity_poly.type
_entity_poly.pdbx_seq_one_letter_code
_entity_poly.pdbx_strand_id
1 'polypeptide(L)'
;MDGEFYFEPHFKSDYNLFRLRDNNYICHIFAVKKALVDQVGGLRQEYDGSQDYDFILRCCEQAKQVIHIPRVLYHWRCHMNSVAANPESKTYAYEAGCRAIQEHYRRVGIEAEVEMTKHPGWYRSHVKIQGEPLVSILIPNKDHIDDLEKCLSSIYEKSTWKNYEILVVENNSEKPETFEYYKNLSWRYPKARVLTWKEGFNYAAINNFAAKDAKGSYLLFLNNDVEVITPGSVSYTHLRAHETSLH
;
A
#
# COMPACT_ATOMS: atom_id res chain seq x y z
N MET A 1 -7.25 29.16 10.17
CA MET A 1 -7.76 30.21 11.08
C MET A 1 -8.68 31.15 10.31
N ASP A 2 -9.69 31.70 10.95
CA ASP A 2 -10.66 32.65 10.36
C ASP A 2 -10.34 34.13 10.69
N GLY A 3 -9.28 34.38 11.41
CA GLY A 3 -8.85 35.69 11.87
C GLY A 3 -8.90 35.87 13.39
N GLU A 4 -9.67 35.04 14.06
CA GLU A 4 -9.83 35.09 15.54
C GLU A 4 -9.40 33.79 16.18
N PHE A 5 -9.71 32.63 15.58
CA PHE A 5 -9.44 31.32 16.17
C PHE A 5 -8.60 30.43 15.26
N TYR A 6 -7.77 29.57 15.89
CA TYR A 6 -7.07 28.48 15.21
C TYR A 6 -7.90 27.20 15.35
N PHE A 7 -8.12 26.50 14.24
CA PHE A 7 -8.89 25.27 14.18
C PHE A 7 -8.27 24.30 13.19
N GLU A 8 -8.67 23.03 13.21
CA GLU A 8 -8.23 21.95 12.31
C GLU A 8 -6.70 21.86 12.19
N PRO A 9 -5.98 21.47 13.26
CA PRO A 9 -4.54 21.31 13.16
C PRO A 9 -4.18 20.20 12.17
N HIS A 10 -3.33 20.51 11.19
CA HIS A 10 -2.87 19.57 10.20
C HIS A 10 -1.47 19.06 10.57
N PHE A 11 -1.41 17.93 11.27
CA PHE A 11 -0.15 17.26 11.61
C PHE A 11 0.32 16.41 10.43
N LYS A 12 1.59 16.58 10.06
CA LYS A 12 2.23 15.87 8.97
C LYS A 12 3.13 14.77 9.53
N SER A 13 3.20 13.63 8.84
CA SER A 13 4.21 12.62 9.10
C SER A 13 5.57 13.05 8.52
N ASP A 14 6.61 12.33 8.86
CA ASP A 14 7.86 12.36 8.09
C ASP A 14 7.59 12.04 6.63
N TYR A 15 8.58 12.31 5.77
CA TYR A 15 8.43 12.11 4.34
C TYR A 15 8.01 10.67 4.03
N ASN A 16 6.90 10.56 3.32
CA ASN A 16 6.36 9.30 2.86
C ASN A 16 5.85 9.46 1.43
N LEU A 17 6.54 8.84 0.49
CA LEU A 17 6.22 8.92 -0.94
C LEU A 17 4.85 8.33 -1.25
N PHE A 18 4.44 7.24 -0.56
CA PHE A 18 3.12 6.63 -0.79
C PHE A 18 2.01 7.62 -0.43
N ARG A 19 2.12 8.22 0.76
CA ARG A 19 1.17 9.23 1.19
C ARG A 19 1.17 10.43 0.24
N LEU A 20 2.34 10.81 -0.31
CA LEU A 20 2.42 11.90 -1.28
C LEU A 20 1.76 11.52 -2.62
N ARG A 21 1.69 10.26 -2.98
CA ARG A 21 0.96 9.76 -4.17
C ARG A 21 -0.54 9.71 -3.98
N ASP A 22 -1.02 9.68 -2.74
CA ASP A 22 -2.45 9.66 -2.42
C ASP A 22 -3.01 11.05 -2.14
N ASN A 23 -2.20 11.97 -1.63
CA ASN A 23 -2.62 13.30 -1.23
C ASN A 23 -1.43 14.26 -1.13
N ASN A 24 -1.62 15.52 -1.51
CA ASN A 24 -0.61 16.58 -1.32
C ASN A 24 -0.51 16.97 0.16
N TYR A 25 -0.07 16.06 1.03
CA TYR A 25 0.02 16.32 2.47
C TYR A 25 1.15 17.30 2.83
N ILE A 26 2.16 17.47 1.97
CA ILE A 26 3.26 18.42 2.20
C ILE A 26 2.75 19.86 2.11
N CYS A 27 2.04 20.21 1.04
CA CYS A 27 1.37 21.49 0.81
C CYS A 27 2.19 22.70 1.34
N HIS A 28 1.77 23.36 2.40
CA HIS A 28 2.40 24.53 3.01
C HIS A 28 2.98 24.23 4.40
N ILE A 29 4.19 24.71 4.76
CA ILE A 29 5.17 25.42 3.94
C ILE A 29 6.09 24.39 3.28
N PHE A 30 6.45 24.63 2.03
CA PHE A 30 7.44 23.86 1.30
C PHE A 30 8.64 24.77 1.00
N ALA A 31 9.83 24.36 1.47
CA ALA A 31 11.09 25.05 1.19
C ALA A 31 12.02 24.14 0.39
N VAL A 32 12.64 24.66 -0.64
CA VAL A 32 13.49 23.90 -1.55
C VAL A 32 14.73 24.69 -1.93
N LYS A 33 15.86 24.01 -2.12
CA LYS A 33 17.10 24.64 -2.59
C LYS A 33 16.91 25.18 -4.02
N LYS A 34 17.36 26.42 -4.27
CA LYS A 34 17.25 27.02 -5.61
C LYS A 34 17.84 26.15 -6.71
N ALA A 35 19.00 25.53 -6.48
CA ALA A 35 19.61 24.63 -7.46
C ALA A 35 18.71 23.45 -7.86
N LEU A 36 17.87 22.95 -6.94
CA LEU A 36 16.91 21.91 -7.26
C LEU A 36 15.73 22.47 -8.09
N VAL A 37 15.30 23.71 -7.81
CA VAL A 37 14.30 24.40 -8.65
C VAL A 37 14.82 24.55 -10.08
N ASP A 38 16.08 24.98 -10.22
CA ASP A 38 16.73 25.15 -11.53
C ASP A 38 16.84 23.81 -12.29
N GLN A 39 17.05 22.71 -11.57
CA GLN A 39 17.13 21.35 -12.12
C GLN A 39 15.78 20.80 -12.60
N VAL A 40 14.72 20.94 -11.79
CA VAL A 40 13.41 20.36 -12.10
C VAL A 40 12.51 21.27 -12.93
N GLY A 41 12.88 22.55 -13.07
CA GLY A 41 12.04 23.60 -13.62
C GLY A 41 11.06 24.16 -12.57
N GLY A 42 10.52 25.32 -12.83
CA GLY A 42 9.59 26.02 -11.93
C GLY A 42 8.19 25.40 -11.88
N LEU A 43 7.24 26.21 -11.44
CA LEU A 43 5.81 25.85 -11.50
C LEU A 43 5.34 25.78 -12.96
N ARG A 44 4.45 24.84 -13.26
CA ARG A 44 3.94 24.60 -14.62
C ARG A 44 2.47 24.96 -14.72
N GLN A 45 2.12 25.78 -15.70
CA GLN A 45 0.76 26.32 -15.89
C GLN A 45 -0.28 25.22 -16.18
N GLU A 46 0.12 24.14 -16.86
CA GLU A 46 -0.77 23.03 -17.16
C GLU A 46 -1.30 22.29 -15.91
N TYR A 47 -0.74 22.60 -14.73
CA TYR A 47 -1.18 22.10 -13.42
C TYR A 47 -1.81 23.16 -12.54
N ASP A 48 -2.26 24.27 -13.10
CA ASP A 48 -2.91 25.34 -12.34
C ASP A 48 -4.01 24.78 -11.43
N GLY A 49 -4.01 25.24 -10.17
CA GLY A 49 -4.84 24.71 -9.08
C GLY A 49 -4.18 23.60 -8.25
N SER A 50 -3.19 22.86 -8.80
CA SER A 50 -2.33 21.88 -8.12
C SER A 50 -0.88 21.97 -8.59
N GLN A 51 -0.45 23.17 -9.01
CA GLN A 51 0.91 23.43 -9.51
C GLN A 51 1.98 23.19 -8.43
N ASP A 52 1.64 23.38 -7.17
CA ASP A 52 2.49 23.07 -6.02
C ASP A 52 2.66 21.55 -5.85
N TYR A 53 1.62 20.79 -6.08
CA TYR A 53 1.67 19.31 -5.99
C TYR A 53 2.60 18.72 -7.06
N ASP A 54 2.45 19.12 -8.32
CA ASP A 54 3.34 18.75 -9.39
C ASP A 54 4.80 19.13 -9.07
N PHE A 55 5.01 20.36 -8.60
CA PHE A 55 6.33 20.85 -8.25
C PHE A 55 6.98 20.08 -7.09
N ILE A 56 6.20 19.80 -6.03
CA ILE A 56 6.65 18.99 -4.87
C ILE A 56 7.06 17.59 -5.33
N LEU A 57 6.24 16.91 -6.15
CA LEU A 57 6.57 15.59 -6.68
C LEU A 57 7.89 15.60 -7.44
N ARG A 58 8.08 16.53 -8.39
CA ARG A 58 9.33 16.67 -9.16
C ARG A 58 10.55 16.98 -8.28
N CYS A 59 10.38 17.80 -7.26
CA CYS A 59 11.44 18.09 -6.31
C CYS A 59 11.79 16.85 -5.48
N CYS A 60 10.79 16.12 -4.96
CA CYS A 60 11.01 14.92 -4.16
C CYS A 60 11.66 13.78 -4.97
N GLU A 61 11.39 13.66 -6.27
CA GLU A 61 12.02 12.70 -7.17
C GLU A 61 13.54 12.90 -7.30
N GLN A 62 14.00 14.12 -7.20
CA GLN A 62 15.40 14.50 -7.41
C GLN A 62 16.14 14.87 -6.11
N ALA A 63 15.43 15.01 -5.01
CA ALA A 63 16.01 15.39 -3.74
C ALA A 63 16.81 14.24 -3.13
N LYS A 64 18.03 14.54 -2.67
CA LYS A 64 18.84 13.58 -1.90
C LYS A 64 18.23 13.29 -0.53
N GLN A 65 17.50 14.24 0.02
CA GLN A 65 16.87 14.15 1.34
C GLN A 65 15.68 15.11 1.40
N VAL A 66 14.58 14.64 1.98
CA VAL A 66 13.42 15.45 2.37
C VAL A 66 13.37 15.48 3.88
N ILE A 67 13.37 16.69 4.47
CA ILE A 67 13.41 16.88 5.92
C ILE A 67 12.07 17.43 6.38
N HIS A 68 11.45 16.77 7.34
CA HIS A 68 10.28 17.26 8.04
C HIS A 68 10.68 18.09 9.26
N ILE A 69 10.08 19.26 9.42
CA ILE A 69 10.26 20.11 10.60
C ILE A 69 8.97 19.99 11.44
N PRO A 70 8.95 19.23 12.55
CA PRO A 70 7.74 18.92 13.31
C PRO A 70 7.34 20.10 14.22
N ARG A 71 7.05 21.24 13.63
CA ARG A 71 6.63 22.47 14.33
C ARG A 71 5.52 23.15 13.57
N VAL A 72 4.61 23.83 14.28
CA VAL A 72 3.57 24.67 13.67
C VAL A 72 4.23 25.97 13.21
N LEU A 73 4.47 26.09 11.91
CA LEU A 73 5.16 27.23 11.29
C LEU A 73 4.27 28.02 10.32
N TYR A 74 3.05 27.54 10.06
CA TYR A 74 2.17 28.13 9.10
C TYR A 74 0.72 28.04 9.55
N HIS A 75 -0.03 29.12 9.37
CA HIS A 75 -1.46 29.18 9.61
C HIS A 75 -2.17 29.58 8.33
N TRP A 76 -2.95 28.67 7.79
CA TRP A 76 -3.74 28.94 6.60
C TRP A 76 -4.99 29.74 6.95
N ARG A 77 -5.08 30.95 6.40
CA ARG A 77 -6.27 31.79 6.61
C ARG A 77 -7.43 31.26 5.79
N CYS A 78 -8.50 30.88 6.45
CA CYS A 78 -9.75 30.50 5.81
C CYS A 78 -10.57 31.76 5.50
N HIS A 79 -11.14 31.83 4.31
CA HIS A 79 -12.12 32.84 3.91
C HIS A 79 -13.13 32.22 2.94
N MET A 80 -14.32 32.82 2.82
CA MET A 80 -15.49 32.26 2.11
C MET A 80 -15.21 31.86 0.64
N ASN A 81 -14.24 32.49 -0.04
CA ASN A 81 -13.89 32.23 -1.42
C ASN A 81 -12.65 31.30 -1.56
N SER A 82 -12.19 30.69 -0.48
CA SER A 82 -11.06 29.77 -0.54
C SER A 82 -11.51 28.35 -0.92
N VAL A 83 -10.61 27.58 -1.56
CA VAL A 83 -10.84 26.14 -1.87
C VAL A 83 -11.17 25.35 -0.61
N ALA A 84 -10.58 25.72 0.52
CA ALA A 84 -10.84 25.10 1.82
C ALA A 84 -12.29 25.30 2.29
N ALA A 85 -12.93 26.42 1.91
CA ALA A 85 -14.33 26.70 2.28
C ALA A 85 -15.34 26.12 1.28
N ASN A 86 -14.96 25.94 0.01
CA ASN A 86 -15.83 25.38 -1.04
C ASN A 86 -15.03 24.46 -1.99
N PRO A 87 -14.83 23.19 -1.60
CA PRO A 87 -14.09 22.22 -2.41
C PRO A 87 -14.67 21.97 -3.81
N GLU A 88 -15.99 22.09 -3.98
CA GLU A 88 -16.66 21.82 -5.25
C GLU A 88 -16.43 22.93 -6.30
N SER A 89 -15.99 24.12 -5.89
CA SER A 89 -15.81 25.25 -6.80
C SER A 89 -14.63 25.13 -7.76
N LYS A 90 -13.72 24.15 -7.56
CA LYS A 90 -12.46 24.02 -8.31
C LYS A 90 -12.12 22.57 -8.65
N THR A 91 -13.04 21.85 -9.29
CA THR A 91 -12.81 20.48 -9.75
C THR A 91 -11.56 20.35 -10.63
N TYR A 92 -11.27 21.37 -11.44
CA TYR A 92 -10.07 21.42 -12.29
C TYR A 92 -8.76 21.28 -11.49
N ALA A 93 -8.72 21.75 -10.24
CA ALA A 93 -7.54 21.62 -9.39
C ALA A 93 -7.31 20.15 -8.98
N TYR A 94 -8.37 19.41 -8.69
CA TYR A 94 -8.26 17.98 -8.37
C TYR A 94 -7.88 17.14 -9.59
N GLU A 95 -8.41 17.49 -10.77
CA GLU A 95 -8.01 16.88 -12.03
C GLU A 95 -6.53 17.16 -12.35
N ALA A 96 -6.04 18.39 -12.08
CA ALA A 96 -4.64 18.74 -12.22
C ALA A 96 -3.75 17.93 -11.26
N GLY A 97 -4.18 17.71 -10.02
CA GLY A 97 -3.50 16.85 -9.06
C GLY A 97 -3.44 15.39 -9.52
N CYS A 98 -4.53 14.85 -10.06
CA CYS A 98 -4.56 13.53 -10.66
C CYS A 98 -3.53 13.41 -11.80
N ARG A 99 -3.49 14.38 -12.72
CA ARG A 99 -2.50 14.44 -13.80
C ARG A 99 -1.07 14.55 -13.28
N ALA A 100 -0.84 15.30 -12.21
CA ALA A 100 0.49 15.46 -11.60
C ALA A 100 1.03 14.11 -11.07
N ILE A 101 0.19 13.33 -10.40
CA ILE A 101 0.56 11.99 -9.92
C ILE A 101 0.77 11.03 -11.11
N GLN A 102 -0.12 11.06 -12.11
CA GLN A 102 0.01 10.23 -13.31
C GLN A 102 1.33 10.50 -14.03
N GLU A 103 1.70 11.76 -14.15
CA GLU A 103 2.96 12.17 -14.76
C GLU A 103 4.18 11.82 -13.90
N HIS A 104 4.05 11.89 -12.56
CA HIS A 104 5.06 11.39 -11.63
C HIS A 104 5.36 9.91 -11.89
N TYR A 105 4.34 9.05 -11.99
CA TYR A 105 4.53 7.63 -12.27
C TYR A 105 5.26 7.38 -13.59
N ARG A 106 4.93 8.15 -14.63
CA ARG A 106 5.63 8.07 -15.93
C ARG A 106 7.11 8.43 -15.79
N ARG A 107 7.44 9.52 -15.07
CA ARG A 107 8.83 9.96 -14.87
C ARG A 107 9.67 8.94 -14.10
N VAL A 108 9.08 8.26 -13.12
CA VAL A 108 9.79 7.23 -12.33
C VAL A 108 9.73 5.84 -12.95
N GLY A 109 9.16 5.69 -14.17
CA GLY A 109 9.12 4.43 -14.90
C GLY A 109 8.15 3.39 -14.34
N ILE A 110 7.16 3.80 -13.56
CA ILE A 110 6.13 2.91 -12.99
C ILE A 110 4.85 3.03 -13.82
N GLU A 111 4.35 1.91 -14.32
CA GLU A 111 3.07 1.87 -15.02
C GLU A 111 1.92 1.85 -13.99
N ALA A 112 1.13 2.92 -13.97
CA ALA A 112 0.01 3.07 -13.05
C ALA A 112 -1.12 3.88 -13.70
N GLU A 113 -2.33 3.64 -13.23
CA GLU A 113 -3.51 4.45 -13.51
C GLU A 113 -3.91 5.19 -12.24
N VAL A 114 -4.18 6.49 -12.34
CA VAL A 114 -4.53 7.33 -11.20
C VAL A 114 -5.96 7.82 -11.36
N GLU A 115 -6.76 7.64 -10.33
CA GLU A 115 -8.14 8.11 -10.27
C GLU A 115 -8.39 9.03 -9.06
N MET A 116 -9.34 9.93 -9.19
CA MET A 116 -9.85 10.70 -8.06
C MET A 116 -10.75 9.80 -7.20
N THR A 117 -10.66 9.94 -5.88
CA THR A 117 -11.59 9.29 -4.95
C THR A 117 -12.85 10.14 -4.74
N LYS A 118 -13.81 9.62 -3.99
CA LYS A 118 -14.99 10.39 -3.53
C LYS A 118 -14.62 11.57 -2.62
N HIS A 119 -13.40 11.61 -2.11
CA HIS A 119 -12.91 12.70 -1.25
C HIS A 119 -12.02 13.62 -2.08
N PRO A 120 -12.39 14.91 -2.25
CA PRO A 120 -11.61 15.88 -2.99
C PRO A 120 -10.15 15.97 -2.50
N GLY A 121 -9.20 15.97 -3.43
CA GLY A 121 -7.77 16.02 -3.11
C GLY A 121 -7.15 14.70 -2.65
N TRP A 122 -7.93 13.61 -2.64
CA TRP A 122 -7.45 12.25 -2.42
C TRP A 122 -7.52 11.45 -3.70
N TYR A 123 -6.45 10.72 -3.99
CA TYR A 123 -6.28 9.96 -5.22
C TYR A 123 -6.03 8.50 -4.90
N ARG A 124 -6.30 7.65 -5.86
CA ARG A 124 -5.98 6.23 -5.80
C ARG A 124 -5.14 5.85 -7.00
N SER A 125 -4.03 5.20 -6.76
CA SER A 125 -3.14 4.73 -7.81
C SER A 125 -3.26 3.21 -7.97
N HIS A 126 -3.53 2.76 -9.20
CA HIS A 126 -3.56 1.36 -9.59
C HIS A 126 -2.25 1.03 -10.30
N VAL A 127 -1.26 0.62 -9.55
CA VAL A 127 0.05 0.23 -10.10
C VAL A 127 -0.09 -1.12 -10.78
N LYS A 128 0.44 -1.23 -12.00
CA LYS A 128 0.47 -2.49 -12.73
C LYS A 128 1.61 -3.36 -12.25
N ILE A 129 1.29 -4.58 -11.84
CA ILE A 129 2.28 -5.55 -11.40
C ILE A 129 3.08 -6.02 -12.60
N GLN A 130 4.41 -5.96 -12.52
CA GLN A 130 5.31 -6.42 -13.56
C GLN A 130 5.51 -7.94 -13.46
N GLY A 131 5.20 -8.66 -14.53
CA GLY A 131 5.31 -10.11 -14.59
C GLY A 131 4.29 -10.84 -13.71
N GLU A 132 4.66 -12.05 -13.30
CA GLU A 132 3.86 -12.91 -12.44
C GLU A 132 4.72 -13.42 -11.26
N PRO A 133 5.11 -12.56 -10.31
CA PRO A 133 5.94 -12.99 -9.19
C PRO A 133 5.23 -14.06 -8.35
N LEU A 134 5.99 -15.05 -7.87
CA LEU A 134 5.49 -16.07 -6.98
C LEU A 134 5.24 -15.49 -5.58
N VAL A 135 4.05 -15.71 -5.04
CA VAL A 135 3.66 -15.34 -3.68
C VAL A 135 3.62 -16.60 -2.80
N SER A 136 4.37 -16.61 -1.70
CA SER A 136 4.28 -17.65 -0.70
C SER A 136 3.31 -17.23 0.42
N ILE A 137 2.21 -17.96 0.56
CA ILE A 137 1.19 -17.74 1.58
C ILE A 137 1.51 -18.62 2.77
N LEU A 138 1.80 -18.03 3.93
CA LEU A 138 2.22 -18.73 5.14
C LEU A 138 1.04 -18.77 6.11
N ILE A 139 0.56 -19.98 6.48
CA ILE A 139 -0.63 -20.17 7.28
C ILE A 139 -0.30 -21.07 8.49
N PRO A 140 -0.02 -20.50 9.67
CA PRO A 140 0.06 -21.29 10.90
C PRO A 140 -1.29 -21.95 11.22
N ASN A 141 -1.26 -23.24 11.60
CA ASN A 141 -2.47 -23.97 11.97
C ASN A 141 -2.20 -24.91 13.14
N LYS A 142 -3.16 -25.01 14.05
CA LYS A 142 -3.24 -26.02 15.09
C LYS A 142 -4.69 -26.51 15.19
N ASP A 143 -4.93 -27.75 14.83
CA ASP A 143 -6.22 -28.45 14.89
C ASP A 143 -7.33 -27.85 13.99
N HIS A 144 -7.72 -26.68 14.03
CA HIS A 144 -8.81 -25.98 13.36
C HIS A 144 -8.94 -26.24 11.84
N ILE A 145 -9.23 -27.51 11.47
CA ILE A 145 -9.32 -27.95 10.06
C ILE A 145 -10.48 -27.31 9.30
N ASP A 146 -11.60 -27.03 9.97
CA ASP A 146 -12.77 -26.41 9.32
C ASP A 146 -12.49 -24.96 8.90
N ASP A 147 -11.75 -24.22 9.72
CA ASP A 147 -11.34 -22.85 9.42
C ASP A 147 -10.27 -22.85 8.32
N LEU A 148 -9.27 -23.74 8.46
CA LEU A 148 -8.24 -23.93 7.44
C LEU A 148 -8.85 -24.29 6.07
N GLU A 149 -9.85 -25.17 6.05
CA GLU A 149 -10.54 -25.59 4.83
C GLU A 149 -11.25 -24.41 4.15
N LYS A 150 -11.98 -23.58 4.92
CA LYS A 150 -12.62 -22.36 4.39
C LYS A 150 -11.58 -21.38 3.86
N CYS A 151 -10.48 -21.21 4.58
CA CYS A 151 -9.38 -20.35 4.14
C CYS A 151 -8.81 -20.82 2.80
N LEU A 152 -8.40 -22.09 2.71
CA LEU A 152 -7.80 -22.67 1.50
C LEU A 152 -8.75 -22.68 0.32
N SER A 153 -10.00 -23.13 0.48
CA SER A 153 -11.00 -23.14 -0.58
C SER A 153 -11.24 -21.73 -1.12
N SER A 154 -11.36 -20.75 -0.21
CA SER A 154 -11.57 -19.35 -0.63
C SER A 154 -10.40 -18.78 -1.44
N ILE A 155 -9.15 -19.14 -1.10
CA ILE A 155 -7.97 -18.74 -1.87
C ILE A 155 -8.01 -19.37 -3.27
N TYR A 156 -8.29 -20.66 -3.35
CA TYR A 156 -8.32 -21.38 -4.64
C TYR A 156 -9.44 -20.91 -5.55
N GLU A 157 -10.63 -20.72 -5.02
CA GLU A 157 -11.83 -20.37 -5.78
C GLU A 157 -11.85 -18.89 -6.17
N LYS A 158 -11.54 -18.00 -5.20
CA LYS A 158 -11.79 -16.57 -5.35
C LYS A 158 -10.57 -15.77 -5.82
N SER A 159 -9.32 -16.22 -5.53
CA SER A 159 -8.15 -15.44 -5.93
C SER A 159 -7.97 -15.36 -7.43
N THR A 160 -7.81 -14.15 -7.95
CA THR A 160 -7.47 -13.90 -9.37
C THR A 160 -5.98 -14.12 -9.63
N TRP A 161 -5.11 -13.86 -8.66
CA TRP A 161 -3.68 -14.17 -8.77
C TRP A 161 -3.47 -15.68 -8.71
N LYS A 162 -2.81 -16.24 -9.71
CA LYS A 162 -2.65 -17.71 -9.82
C LYS A 162 -1.25 -18.20 -9.51
N ASN A 163 -0.23 -17.32 -9.51
CA ASN A 163 1.15 -17.72 -9.19
C ASN A 163 1.44 -17.59 -7.70
N TYR A 164 0.98 -18.57 -6.93
CA TYR A 164 1.22 -18.67 -5.48
C TYR A 164 1.53 -20.11 -5.06
N GLU A 165 2.22 -20.27 -3.94
CA GLU A 165 2.28 -21.50 -3.13
C GLU A 165 1.70 -21.24 -1.74
N ILE A 166 1.27 -22.28 -1.06
CA ILE A 166 0.75 -22.21 0.31
C ILE A 166 1.58 -23.11 1.22
N LEU A 167 2.09 -22.56 2.31
CA LEU A 167 2.79 -23.26 3.37
C LEU A 167 1.91 -23.28 4.61
N VAL A 168 1.24 -24.40 4.86
CA VAL A 168 0.52 -24.64 6.12
C VAL A 168 1.54 -25.07 7.16
N VAL A 169 1.68 -24.31 8.24
CA VAL A 169 2.62 -24.64 9.31
C VAL A 169 1.87 -25.33 10.45
N GLU A 170 2.02 -26.63 10.50
CA GLU A 170 1.51 -27.46 11.58
C GLU A 170 2.21 -27.09 12.90
N ASN A 171 1.44 -26.72 13.91
CA ASN A 171 1.93 -26.23 15.19
C ASN A 171 1.36 -27.05 16.37
N ASN A 172 1.91 -28.26 16.57
CA ASN A 172 1.57 -29.13 17.68
C ASN A 172 0.07 -29.43 17.81
N SER A 173 -0.54 -29.84 16.70
CA SER A 173 -1.92 -30.37 16.70
C SER A 173 -2.04 -31.64 17.52
N GLU A 174 -3.18 -31.84 18.14
CA GLU A 174 -3.44 -32.97 19.04
C GLU A 174 -4.48 -33.94 18.46
N LYS A 175 -5.30 -33.46 17.52
CA LYS A 175 -6.41 -34.24 16.95
C LYS A 175 -5.94 -35.12 15.79
N PRO A 176 -6.22 -36.43 15.81
CA PRO A 176 -5.86 -37.34 14.72
C PRO A 176 -6.43 -36.94 13.36
N GLU A 177 -7.65 -36.40 13.34
CA GLU A 177 -8.29 -35.90 12.10
C GLU A 177 -7.50 -34.80 11.41
N THR A 178 -6.76 -34.00 12.17
CA THR A 178 -5.90 -32.94 11.60
C THR A 178 -4.76 -33.56 10.77
N PHE A 179 -4.12 -34.58 11.27
CA PHE A 179 -3.04 -35.27 10.54
C PHE A 179 -3.57 -36.04 9.33
N GLU A 180 -4.80 -36.59 9.42
CA GLU A 180 -5.42 -37.21 8.26
C GLU A 180 -5.78 -36.20 7.19
N TYR A 181 -6.25 -35.02 7.58
CA TYR A 181 -6.48 -33.90 6.68
C TYR A 181 -5.19 -33.49 5.97
N TYR A 182 -4.08 -33.35 6.70
CA TYR A 182 -2.78 -32.97 6.13
C TYR A 182 -2.23 -33.99 5.15
N LYS A 183 -2.43 -35.28 5.34
CA LYS A 183 -2.03 -36.33 4.39
C LYS A 183 -2.69 -36.15 3.02
N ASN A 184 -3.91 -35.66 3.01
CA ASN A 184 -4.71 -35.47 1.80
C ASN A 184 -4.62 -34.05 1.24
N LEU A 185 -3.91 -33.13 1.91
CA LEU A 185 -3.88 -31.72 1.59
C LEU A 185 -3.36 -31.46 0.16
N SER A 186 -2.23 -32.05 -0.22
CA SER A 186 -1.62 -31.81 -1.53
C SER A 186 -2.41 -32.39 -2.69
N TRP A 187 -3.20 -33.44 -2.45
CA TRP A 187 -4.14 -33.97 -3.43
C TRP A 187 -5.29 -33.00 -3.70
N ARG A 188 -5.83 -32.41 -2.62
CA ARG A 188 -6.96 -31.49 -2.69
C ARG A 188 -6.52 -30.07 -3.11
N TYR A 189 -5.37 -29.64 -2.64
CA TYR A 189 -4.76 -28.33 -2.87
C TYR A 189 -3.32 -28.48 -3.39
N PRO A 190 -3.10 -28.71 -4.69
CA PRO A 190 -1.79 -29.04 -5.24
C PRO A 190 -0.69 -27.98 -5.02
N LYS A 191 -1.07 -26.72 -4.72
CA LYS A 191 -0.14 -25.65 -4.40
C LYS A 191 0.15 -25.52 -2.90
N ALA A 192 -0.48 -26.35 -2.07
CA ALA A 192 -0.32 -26.35 -0.62
C ALA A 192 0.59 -27.49 -0.16
N ARG A 193 1.45 -27.22 0.80
CA ARG A 193 2.28 -28.21 1.50
C ARG A 193 2.32 -27.91 2.99
N VAL A 194 2.57 -28.94 3.79
CA VAL A 194 2.65 -28.82 5.25
C VAL A 194 4.11 -28.78 5.69
N LEU A 195 4.41 -27.84 6.58
CA LEU A 195 5.67 -27.78 7.33
C LEU A 195 5.35 -28.04 8.80
N THR A 196 6.20 -28.80 9.49
CA THR A 196 5.98 -29.13 10.90
C THR A 196 6.88 -28.30 11.80
N TRP A 197 6.29 -27.44 12.63
CA TRP A 197 6.94 -26.72 13.71
C TRP A 197 6.88 -27.54 15.00
N LYS A 198 8.04 -27.87 15.58
CA LYS A 198 8.14 -28.78 16.74
C LYS A 198 8.30 -28.05 18.09
N GLU A 199 8.59 -26.76 18.05
CA GLU A 199 8.80 -25.97 19.26
C GLU A 199 7.45 -25.47 19.82
N GLY A 200 7.50 -24.83 20.98
CA GLY A 200 6.32 -24.18 21.56
C GLY A 200 5.71 -23.09 20.70
N PHE A 201 4.47 -22.72 20.97
CA PHE A 201 3.80 -21.67 20.19
C PHE A 201 4.53 -20.33 20.30
N ASN A 202 4.96 -19.84 19.16
CA ASN A 202 5.47 -18.48 18.98
C ASN A 202 5.15 -18.04 17.55
N TYR A 203 4.19 -17.14 17.39
CA TYR A 203 3.72 -16.71 16.07
C TYR A 203 4.83 -16.19 15.17
N ALA A 204 5.73 -15.35 15.70
CA ALA A 204 6.84 -14.81 14.93
C ALA A 204 7.84 -15.90 14.50
N ALA A 205 8.18 -16.82 15.43
CA ALA A 205 9.12 -17.90 15.13
C ALA A 205 8.54 -18.88 14.10
N ILE A 206 7.26 -19.23 14.19
CA ILE A 206 6.54 -20.09 13.25
C ILE A 206 6.57 -19.48 11.84
N ASN A 207 6.24 -18.21 11.71
CA ASN A 207 6.24 -17.52 10.44
C ASN A 207 7.68 -17.36 9.88
N ASN A 208 8.66 -17.04 10.71
CA ASN A 208 10.08 -16.98 10.31
C ASN A 208 10.63 -18.35 9.88
N PHE A 209 10.15 -19.42 10.48
CA PHE A 209 10.47 -20.78 10.06
C PHE A 209 9.92 -21.08 8.67
N ALA A 210 8.65 -20.79 8.43
CA ALA A 210 8.01 -20.98 7.13
C ALA A 210 8.65 -20.09 6.03
N ALA A 211 9.01 -18.85 6.38
CA ALA A 211 9.63 -17.92 5.45
C ALA A 211 10.97 -18.41 4.89
N LYS A 212 11.74 -19.21 5.65
CA LYS A 212 13.00 -19.82 5.17
C LYS A 212 12.77 -20.88 4.08
N ASP A 213 11.60 -21.49 4.07
CA ASP A 213 11.22 -22.57 3.16
C ASP A 213 10.37 -22.07 1.98
N ALA A 214 9.97 -20.78 2.03
CA ALA A 214 9.21 -20.11 1.01
C ALA A 214 10.04 -19.88 -0.26
N LYS A 215 9.43 -20.11 -1.43
CA LYS A 215 10.07 -19.95 -2.76
C LYS A 215 9.68 -18.65 -3.44
N GLY A 216 8.62 -17.97 -2.95
CA GLY A 216 8.10 -16.75 -3.52
C GLY A 216 8.97 -15.54 -3.24
N SER A 217 8.97 -14.59 -4.17
CA SER A 217 9.60 -13.28 -3.99
C SER A 217 8.83 -12.41 -3.00
N TYR A 218 7.57 -12.76 -2.74
CA TYR A 218 6.68 -12.08 -1.80
C TYR A 218 6.12 -13.07 -0.80
N LEU A 219 6.00 -12.63 0.45
CA LEU A 219 5.42 -13.42 1.54
C LEU A 219 4.09 -12.80 1.98
N LEU A 220 3.06 -13.63 2.05
CA LEU A 220 1.76 -13.28 2.64
C LEU A 220 1.58 -14.07 3.94
N PHE A 221 1.59 -13.37 5.07
CA PHE A 221 1.30 -13.96 6.37
C PHE A 221 -0.22 -13.94 6.58
N LEU A 222 -0.83 -15.10 6.71
CA LEU A 222 -2.28 -15.24 6.77
C LEU A 222 -2.67 -16.15 7.93
N ASN A 223 -3.70 -15.79 8.68
CA ASN A 223 -4.28 -16.69 9.67
C ASN A 223 -5.15 -17.75 8.99
N ASN A 224 -5.35 -18.89 9.66
CA ASN A 224 -6.16 -20.00 9.16
C ASN A 224 -7.67 -19.72 9.17
N ASP A 225 -8.14 -18.71 9.91
CA ASP A 225 -9.54 -18.31 10.08
C ASP A 225 -9.97 -17.14 9.13
N VAL A 226 -9.16 -16.86 8.11
CA VAL A 226 -9.41 -15.79 7.13
C VAL A 226 -10.06 -16.35 5.88
N GLU A 227 -11.03 -15.63 5.33
CA GLU A 227 -11.67 -15.96 4.06
C GLU A 227 -11.44 -14.83 3.04
N VAL A 228 -11.10 -15.19 1.79
CA VAL A 228 -10.96 -14.23 0.69
C VAL A 228 -12.33 -13.66 0.34
N ILE A 229 -12.50 -12.36 0.49
CA ILE A 229 -13.72 -11.62 0.11
C ILE A 229 -13.55 -10.99 -1.27
N THR A 230 -12.43 -10.29 -1.48
CA THR A 230 -12.14 -9.58 -2.73
C THR A 230 -11.22 -10.43 -3.62
N PRO A 231 -11.61 -10.80 -4.85
CA PRO A 231 -10.82 -11.67 -5.72
C PRO A 231 -9.39 -11.20 -6.00
N GLY A 232 -9.19 -9.88 -6.09
CA GLY A 232 -7.89 -9.25 -6.29
C GLY A 232 -7.06 -9.04 -5.01
N SER A 233 -7.46 -9.60 -3.85
CA SER A 233 -6.82 -9.31 -2.56
C SER A 233 -5.32 -9.55 -2.54
N VAL A 234 -4.83 -10.65 -3.10
CA VAL A 234 -3.40 -10.97 -3.17
C VAL A 234 -2.64 -9.97 -4.04
N SER A 235 -3.16 -9.65 -5.22
CA SER A 235 -2.49 -8.72 -6.13
C SER A 235 -2.60 -7.26 -5.69
N TYR A 236 -3.73 -6.88 -5.09
CA TYR A 236 -3.98 -5.49 -4.73
C TYR A 236 -3.28 -5.07 -3.43
N THR A 237 -3.37 -5.89 -2.40
CA THR A 237 -2.92 -5.51 -1.05
C THR A 237 -1.43 -5.75 -0.85
N HIS A 238 -0.86 -6.79 -1.46
CA HIS A 238 0.49 -7.22 -1.14
C HIS A 238 1.52 -6.92 -2.23
N LEU A 239 1.22 -7.20 -3.49
CA LEU A 239 2.18 -6.95 -4.57
C LEU A 239 2.31 -5.46 -4.89
N ARG A 240 1.19 -4.73 -4.95
CA ARG A 240 1.21 -3.29 -5.26
C ARG A 240 1.78 -2.43 -4.12
N ALA A 241 1.58 -2.83 -2.86
CA ALA A 241 2.14 -2.11 -1.72
C ALA A 241 3.68 -2.22 -1.65
N HIS A 242 4.27 -3.32 -2.14
CA HIS A 242 5.71 -3.57 -2.07
C HIS A 242 6.50 -3.07 -3.28
N GLU A 243 5.91 -2.98 -4.47
CA GLU A 243 6.59 -2.41 -5.66
C GLU A 243 7.01 -0.95 -5.49
N THR A 244 6.47 -0.29 -4.49
CA THR A 244 6.74 1.10 -4.19
C THR A 244 7.77 1.30 -3.06
N SER A 245 8.29 0.24 -2.44
CA SER A 245 9.24 0.31 -1.32
C SER A 245 10.71 0.07 -1.69
N LEU A 246 11.00 -0.19 -2.96
CA LEU A 246 12.36 -0.40 -3.43
C LEU A 246 12.90 0.84 -4.15
N HIS A 247 13.26 1.87 -3.37
CA HIS A 247 14.33 2.83 -3.75
C HIS A 247 14.71 3.71 -2.54
#